data_17d234cc4f608d7b116a107a0c1c2803
#
_entry.id   17d234cc4f608d7b116a107a0c1c2803
#
_cell.length_a   1.000
_cell.length_b   1.000
_cell.length_c   1.000
_cell.angle_alpha   90.00
_cell.angle_beta   90.00
_cell.angle_gamma   90.00
#
_symmetry.space_group_name_H-M   'P 1'
#
loop_
_entity.id
_entity.type
_entity.pdbx_description
1 polymer ?
#
loop_
_entity_poly.entity_id
_entity_poly.type
_entity_poly.pdbx_seq_one_letter_code
_entity_poly.pdbx_strand_id
1 'polypeptide(L)'
;YYNIIMIVKERLDCIKVQKRRDSMTQQDVVKELNQQVANWTVAYTKLHNFHWYVKGPNFFSLHEKFEELYNEASQYVDDLAERILAIGGNPVATLKESLELSIVKEAETHYTAEEMVKAFSEDLTQISKQLGKAIEVAGEAGDDVSEDMFIGMQTSVDKHNWMFKSYLV
;
A
#
# COMPACT_ATOMS: atom_id res chain seq x y z
N TYR A 1 20.67 -40.42 11.34
CA TYR A 1 19.90 -39.60 12.29
C TYR A 1 19.69 -38.18 11.78
N TYR A 2 20.68 -37.52 11.20
CA TYR A 2 20.58 -36.11 10.71
C TYR A 2 19.56 -35.95 9.57
N ASN A 3 19.49 -36.88 8.62
CA ASN A 3 18.55 -36.83 7.50
C ASN A 3 17.07 -36.99 7.91
N ILE A 4 16.79 -37.76 8.94
CA ILE A 4 15.39 -37.97 9.42
C ILE A 4 14.88 -36.71 10.09
N ILE A 5 15.69 -35.99 10.85
CA ILE A 5 15.33 -34.75 11.53
C ILE A 5 15.06 -33.65 10.52
N MET A 6 15.84 -33.53 9.44
CA MET A 6 15.60 -32.59 8.36
C MET A 6 14.27 -32.84 7.63
N ILE A 7 14.02 -34.12 7.26
CA ILE A 7 12.75 -34.50 6.57
C ILE A 7 11.51 -34.20 7.45
N VAL A 8 11.62 -34.48 8.75
CA VAL A 8 10.53 -34.22 9.70
C VAL A 8 10.30 -32.72 9.85
N LYS A 9 11.37 -31.90 9.90
CA LYS A 9 11.26 -30.42 9.97
C LYS A 9 10.63 -29.84 8.71
N GLU A 10 11.05 -30.26 7.53
CA GLU A 10 10.47 -29.85 6.24
C GLU A 10 8.98 -30.23 6.13
N ARG A 11 8.61 -31.44 6.58
CA ARG A 11 7.18 -31.83 6.63
C ARG A 11 6.36 -31.02 7.62
N LEU A 12 6.91 -30.70 8.78
CA LEU A 12 6.24 -29.86 9.78
C LEU A 12 6.07 -28.42 9.29
N ASP A 13 7.06 -27.89 8.59
CA ASP A 13 6.98 -26.56 8.01
C ASP A 13 5.99 -26.53 6.83
N CYS A 14 5.96 -27.58 6.01
CA CYS A 14 4.95 -27.74 4.94
C CYS A 14 3.52 -27.86 5.51
N ILE A 15 3.33 -28.59 6.60
CA ILE A 15 2.04 -28.71 7.31
C ILE A 15 1.62 -27.36 7.93
N LYS A 16 2.54 -26.58 8.48
CA LYS A 16 2.26 -25.25 9.02
C LYS A 16 1.87 -24.27 7.92
N VAL A 17 2.55 -24.30 6.79
CA VAL A 17 2.22 -23.48 5.60
C VAL A 17 0.84 -23.87 5.07
N GLN A 18 0.56 -25.18 4.93
CA GLN A 18 -0.75 -25.66 4.50
C GLN A 18 -1.87 -25.24 5.48
N LYS A 19 -1.63 -25.36 6.79
CA LYS A 19 -2.60 -24.95 7.82
C LYS A 19 -2.84 -23.44 7.88
N ARG A 20 -1.86 -22.59 7.45
CA ARG A 20 -2.04 -21.16 7.24
C ARG A 20 -2.91 -20.89 6.00
N ARG A 21 -2.63 -21.53 4.86
CA ARG A 21 -3.46 -21.46 3.65
C ARG A 21 -4.91 -21.83 3.90
N ASP A 22 -5.16 -22.82 4.75
CA ASP A 22 -6.51 -23.25 5.15
C ASP A 22 -7.18 -22.26 6.13
N SER A 23 -6.50 -21.17 6.56
CA SER A 23 -7.00 -20.22 7.56
C SER A 23 -7.31 -18.82 7.02
N MET A 24 -6.71 -18.40 5.90
CA MET A 24 -7.01 -17.10 5.28
C MET A 24 -8.23 -17.21 4.39
N THR A 25 -9.11 -16.24 4.52
CA THR A 25 -10.41 -16.22 3.84
C THR A 25 -10.48 -15.05 2.86
N GLN A 26 -11.44 -15.10 1.93
CA GLN A 26 -11.78 -13.96 1.08
C GLN A 26 -12.07 -12.69 1.89
N GLN A 27 -12.60 -12.84 3.10
CA GLN A 27 -12.87 -11.70 3.97
C GLN A 27 -11.60 -11.03 4.51
N ASP A 28 -10.53 -11.80 4.69
CA ASP A 28 -9.21 -11.25 5.04
C ASP A 28 -8.62 -10.46 3.85
N VAL A 29 -8.80 -10.94 2.63
CA VAL A 29 -8.41 -10.19 1.41
C VAL A 29 -9.19 -8.88 1.30
N VAL A 30 -10.51 -8.89 1.50
CA VAL A 30 -11.36 -7.68 1.53
C VAL A 30 -10.86 -6.68 2.56
N LYS A 31 -10.39 -7.14 3.72
CA LYS A 31 -9.82 -6.28 4.76
C LYS A 31 -8.51 -5.61 4.30
N GLU A 32 -7.60 -6.35 3.68
CA GLU A 32 -6.35 -5.77 3.17
C GLU A 32 -6.61 -4.81 1.99
N LEU A 33 -7.56 -5.12 1.09
CA LEU A 33 -8.00 -4.20 0.03
C LEU A 33 -8.55 -2.90 0.62
N ASN A 34 -9.45 -2.97 1.62
CA ASN A 34 -10.00 -1.81 2.31
C ASN A 34 -8.93 -0.97 3.03
N GLN A 35 -7.92 -1.62 3.59
CA GLN A 35 -6.77 -0.93 4.17
C GLN A 35 -6.07 -0.06 3.12
N GLN A 36 -5.90 -0.57 1.89
CA GLN A 36 -5.27 0.20 0.82
C GLN A 36 -6.20 1.28 0.26
N VAL A 37 -7.51 1.03 0.12
CA VAL A 37 -8.48 2.09 -0.23
C VAL A 37 -8.36 3.27 0.73
N ALA A 38 -8.32 3.00 2.03
CA ALA A 38 -8.19 4.04 3.05
C ALA A 38 -6.84 4.77 2.96
N ASN A 39 -5.73 4.02 2.80
CA ASN A 39 -4.40 4.60 2.68
C ASN A 39 -4.31 5.55 1.48
N TRP A 40 -4.77 5.13 0.31
CA TRP A 40 -4.71 5.93 -0.91
C TRP A 40 -5.67 7.11 -0.91
N THR A 41 -6.85 6.99 -0.26
CA THR A 41 -7.77 8.11 -0.08
C THR A 41 -7.14 9.25 0.74
N VAL A 42 -6.45 8.93 1.83
CA VAL A 42 -5.75 9.94 2.64
C VAL A 42 -4.50 10.47 1.91
N ALA A 43 -3.74 9.58 1.26
CA ALA A 43 -2.57 9.95 0.45
C ALA A 43 -2.95 10.90 -0.70
N TYR A 44 -4.07 10.67 -1.38
CA TYR A 44 -4.60 11.53 -2.43
C TYR A 44 -4.77 12.98 -1.96
N THR A 45 -5.43 13.16 -0.82
CA THR A 45 -5.63 14.49 -0.23
C THR A 45 -4.31 15.12 0.21
N LYS A 46 -3.41 14.35 0.83
CA LYS A 46 -2.07 14.79 1.25
C LYS A 46 -1.22 15.23 0.06
N LEU A 47 -1.24 14.49 -1.03
CA LEU A 47 -0.52 14.81 -2.26
C LEU A 47 -1.04 16.08 -2.93
N HIS A 48 -2.36 16.32 -2.92
CA HIS A 48 -2.93 17.59 -3.36
C HIS A 48 -2.45 18.76 -2.49
N ASN A 49 -2.39 18.59 -1.17
CA ASN A 49 -1.82 19.59 -0.28
C ASN A 49 -0.37 19.91 -0.68
N PHE A 50 0.45 18.89 -0.88
CA PHE A 50 1.85 19.07 -1.27
C PHE A 50 1.98 19.71 -2.66
N HIS A 51 1.17 19.29 -3.65
CA HIS A 51 1.14 19.87 -4.99
C HIS A 51 0.81 21.37 -4.97
N TRP A 52 -0.17 21.79 -4.14
CA TRP A 52 -0.57 23.20 -4.07
C TRP A 52 0.39 24.08 -3.27
N TYR A 53 1.01 23.54 -2.23
CA TYR A 53 1.82 24.31 -1.29
C TYR A 53 3.32 24.23 -1.51
N VAL A 54 3.83 23.32 -2.37
CA VAL A 54 5.25 23.24 -2.67
C VAL A 54 5.78 24.56 -3.23
N LYS A 55 6.99 24.95 -2.82
CA LYS A 55 7.67 26.20 -3.22
C LYS A 55 9.16 25.97 -3.32
N GLY A 56 9.87 26.87 -4.00
CA GLY A 56 11.32 26.94 -4.03
C GLY A 56 11.93 26.44 -5.34
N PRO A 57 13.25 26.17 -5.35
CA PRO A 57 14.00 25.89 -6.57
C PRO A 57 13.48 24.67 -7.37
N ASN A 58 12.91 23.69 -6.67
CA ASN A 58 12.41 22.44 -7.25
C ASN A 58 10.88 22.47 -7.48
N PHE A 59 10.26 23.67 -7.49
CA PHE A 59 8.81 23.81 -7.61
C PHE A 59 8.26 23.02 -8.80
N PHE A 60 8.78 23.23 -10.00
CA PHE A 60 8.20 22.62 -11.20
C PHE A 60 8.27 21.09 -11.18
N SER A 61 9.41 20.54 -10.80
CA SER A 61 9.59 19.08 -10.76
C SER A 61 8.78 18.41 -9.64
N LEU A 62 8.68 19.03 -8.48
CA LEU A 62 7.90 18.47 -7.36
C LEU A 62 6.40 18.68 -7.55
N HIS A 63 5.98 19.82 -8.07
CA HIS A 63 4.59 20.09 -8.39
C HIS A 63 4.04 19.05 -9.39
N GLU A 64 4.77 18.81 -10.50
CA GLU A 64 4.44 17.79 -11.48
C GLU A 64 4.48 16.37 -10.87
N LYS A 65 5.48 16.08 -10.03
CA LYS A 65 5.61 14.77 -9.40
C LYS A 65 4.48 14.46 -8.41
N PHE A 66 4.05 15.45 -7.62
CA PHE A 66 2.90 15.28 -6.74
C PHE A 66 1.60 15.10 -7.52
N GLU A 67 1.47 15.77 -8.70
CA GLU A 67 0.35 15.58 -9.61
C GLU A 67 0.27 14.16 -10.15
N GLU A 68 1.39 13.63 -10.66
CA GLU A 68 1.49 12.24 -11.10
C GLU A 68 1.02 11.27 -10.01
N LEU A 69 1.48 11.48 -8.77
CA LEU A 69 1.18 10.61 -7.65
C LEU A 69 -0.27 10.69 -7.16
N TYR A 70 -0.90 11.88 -7.15
CA TYR A 70 -2.30 11.93 -6.76
C TYR A 70 -3.22 11.34 -7.85
N ASN A 71 -2.87 11.45 -9.10
CA ASN A 71 -3.57 10.78 -10.19
C ASN A 71 -3.49 9.25 -10.05
N GLU A 72 -2.30 8.72 -9.76
CA GLU A 72 -2.09 7.29 -9.49
C GLU A 72 -2.86 6.84 -8.23
N ALA A 73 -2.83 7.62 -7.16
CA ALA A 73 -3.60 7.34 -5.95
C ALA A 73 -5.11 7.27 -6.21
N SER A 74 -5.65 8.17 -7.04
CA SER A 74 -7.06 8.15 -7.45
C SER A 74 -7.42 6.87 -8.20
N GLN A 75 -6.55 6.42 -9.11
CA GLN A 75 -6.78 5.17 -9.84
C GLN A 75 -6.74 3.97 -8.90
N TYR A 76 -5.79 3.91 -7.96
CA TYR A 76 -5.74 2.83 -6.98
C TYR A 76 -6.98 2.75 -6.09
N VAL A 77 -7.54 3.89 -5.67
CA VAL A 77 -8.78 3.91 -4.88
C VAL A 77 -9.92 3.26 -5.66
N ASP A 78 -10.06 3.59 -6.94
CA ASP A 78 -11.13 3.07 -7.81
C ASP A 78 -10.95 1.58 -8.08
N ASP A 79 -9.77 1.17 -8.57
CA ASP A 79 -9.45 -0.23 -8.88
C ASP A 79 -9.64 -1.16 -7.68
N LEU A 80 -9.19 -0.72 -6.49
CA LEU A 80 -9.32 -1.49 -5.25
C LEU A 80 -10.78 -1.60 -4.79
N ALA A 81 -11.54 -0.50 -4.86
CA ALA A 81 -12.96 -0.50 -4.48
C ALA A 81 -13.78 -1.39 -5.42
N GLU A 82 -13.55 -1.32 -6.72
CA GLU A 82 -14.19 -2.19 -7.71
C GLU A 82 -13.80 -3.67 -7.51
N ARG A 83 -12.53 -3.94 -7.18
CA ARG A 83 -12.10 -5.30 -6.83
C ARG A 83 -12.83 -5.85 -5.61
N ILE A 84 -13.00 -5.04 -4.56
CA ILE A 84 -13.77 -5.43 -3.36
C ILE A 84 -15.20 -5.81 -3.74
N LEU A 85 -15.87 -5.00 -4.57
CA LEU A 85 -17.23 -5.29 -5.05
C LEU A 85 -17.26 -6.56 -5.89
N ALA A 86 -16.30 -6.75 -6.78
CA ALA A 86 -16.21 -7.94 -7.66
C ALA A 86 -16.11 -9.25 -6.88
N ILE A 87 -15.49 -9.21 -5.68
CA ILE A 87 -15.37 -10.38 -4.79
C ILE A 87 -16.45 -10.41 -3.69
N GLY A 88 -17.51 -9.58 -3.81
CA GLY A 88 -18.66 -9.57 -2.90
C GLY A 88 -18.43 -8.89 -1.55
N GLY A 89 -17.38 -8.07 -1.43
CA GLY A 89 -17.11 -7.26 -0.23
C GLY A 89 -17.79 -5.88 -0.29
N ASN A 90 -17.56 -5.08 0.75
CA ASN A 90 -18.03 -3.70 0.84
C ASN A 90 -16.82 -2.77 0.99
N PRO A 91 -16.56 -1.85 0.03
CA PRO A 91 -15.47 -0.91 0.12
C PRO A 91 -15.75 0.20 1.15
N VAL A 92 -14.68 0.66 1.79
CA VAL A 92 -14.69 1.92 2.55
C VAL A 92 -15.04 3.06 1.59
N ALA A 93 -16.06 3.85 1.93
CA ALA A 93 -16.62 4.84 1.03
C ALA A 93 -16.84 6.22 1.68
N THR A 94 -16.37 6.42 2.92
CA THR A 94 -16.45 7.72 3.60
C THR A 94 -15.06 8.20 4.05
N LEU A 95 -14.86 9.52 4.07
CA LEU A 95 -13.61 10.11 4.57
C LEU A 95 -13.35 9.74 6.03
N LYS A 96 -14.41 9.64 6.84
CA LYS A 96 -14.28 9.26 8.25
C LYS A 96 -13.70 7.85 8.39
N GLU A 97 -14.27 6.87 7.69
CA GLU A 97 -13.77 5.50 7.70
C GLU A 97 -12.34 5.41 7.15
N SER A 98 -12.03 6.17 6.08
CA SER A 98 -10.69 6.22 5.54
C SER A 98 -9.68 6.77 6.54
N LEU A 99 -9.99 7.84 7.27
CA LEU A 99 -9.12 8.41 8.30
C LEU A 99 -8.94 7.47 9.51
N GLU A 100 -9.99 6.74 9.89
CA GLU A 100 -9.93 5.78 11.00
C GLU A 100 -9.07 4.53 10.65
N LEU A 101 -9.08 4.11 9.40
CA LEU A 101 -8.40 2.90 8.94
C LEU A 101 -6.98 3.16 8.41
N SER A 102 -6.74 4.32 7.79
CA SER A 102 -5.48 4.64 7.13
C SER A 102 -4.29 4.70 8.10
N ILE A 103 -3.15 4.18 7.64
CA ILE A 103 -1.85 4.40 8.29
C ILE A 103 -1.19 5.71 7.84
N VAL A 104 -1.61 6.23 6.68
CA VAL A 104 -1.17 7.53 6.18
C VAL A 104 -1.86 8.62 6.97
N LYS A 105 -1.10 9.57 7.46
CA LYS A 105 -1.64 10.74 8.17
C LYS A 105 -1.83 11.89 7.20
N GLU A 106 -2.82 12.75 7.49
CA GLU A 106 -3.00 14.00 6.76
C GLU A 106 -1.74 14.87 6.78
N ALA A 107 -1.63 15.79 5.82
CA ALA A 107 -0.54 16.74 5.79
C ALA A 107 -0.64 17.68 7.00
N GLU A 108 0.50 17.94 7.65
CA GLU A 108 0.62 19.04 8.61
C GLU A 108 0.74 20.38 7.90
N THR A 109 0.58 21.48 8.62
CA THR A 109 0.73 22.83 8.06
C THR A 109 2.22 23.22 8.02
N HIS A 110 2.62 23.90 6.93
CA HIS A 110 3.94 24.55 6.81
C HIS A 110 5.15 23.63 6.51
N TYR A 111 4.97 22.60 5.70
CA TYR A 111 6.10 21.84 5.18
C TYR A 111 6.95 22.66 4.20
N THR A 112 8.27 22.54 4.31
CA THR A 112 9.21 22.84 3.21
C THR A 112 9.11 21.77 2.13
N ALA A 113 9.63 22.05 0.92
CA ALA A 113 9.66 21.06 -0.16
C ALA A 113 10.38 19.76 0.22
N GLU A 114 11.50 19.87 0.96
CA GLU A 114 12.24 18.72 1.45
C GLU A 114 11.45 17.90 2.49
N GLU A 115 10.78 18.59 3.41
CA GLU A 115 9.90 17.93 4.40
C GLU A 115 8.72 17.23 3.76
N MET A 116 8.12 17.77 2.69
CA MET A 116 7.07 17.10 1.91
C MET A 116 7.58 15.80 1.29
N VAL A 117 8.74 15.85 0.64
CA VAL A 117 9.37 14.66 0.03
C VAL A 117 9.70 13.62 1.10
N LYS A 118 10.27 14.03 2.23
CA LYS A 118 10.59 13.14 3.35
C LYS A 118 9.34 12.48 3.93
N ALA A 119 8.32 13.28 4.25
CA ALA A 119 7.07 12.80 4.83
C ALA A 119 6.39 11.78 3.92
N PHE A 120 6.33 12.03 2.60
CA PHE A 120 5.71 11.09 1.69
C PHE A 120 6.58 9.85 1.41
N SER A 121 7.91 9.97 1.44
CA SER A 121 8.82 8.80 1.40
C SER A 121 8.62 7.88 2.61
N GLU A 122 8.35 8.44 3.79
CA GLU A 122 8.01 7.67 4.98
C GLU A 122 6.66 6.96 4.83
N ASP A 123 5.64 7.64 4.29
CA ASP A 123 4.34 7.04 3.98
C ASP A 123 4.48 5.90 2.96
N LEU A 124 5.21 6.10 1.86
CA LEU A 124 5.46 5.05 0.86
C LEU A 124 6.18 3.83 1.45
N THR A 125 7.10 4.05 2.40
CA THR A 125 7.77 2.96 3.11
C THR A 125 6.77 2.12 3.94
N GLN A 126 5.80 2.77 4.60
CA GLN A 126 4.78 2.08 5.37
C GLN A 126 3.76 1.37 4.46
N ILE A 127 3.34 2.02 3.38
CA ILE A 127 2.43 1.44 2.37
C ILE A 127 3.08 0.20 1.75
N SER A 128 4.35 0.26 1.32
CA SER A 128 5.07 -0.90 0.76
C SER A 128 5.10 -2.08 1.73
N LYS A 129 5.38 -1.82 3.02
CA LYS A 129 5.33 -2.87 4.03
C LYS A 129 3.95 -3.49 4.19
N GLN A 130 2.89 -2.69 4.13
CA GLN A 130 1.52 -3.19 4.21
C GLN A 130 1.12 -3.96 2.96
N LEU A 131 1.54 -3.51 1.77
CA LEU A 131 1.34 -4.24 0.52
C LEU A 131 2.01 -5.61 0.55
N GLY A 132 3.23 -5.72 1.08
CA GLY A 132 3.89 -7.02 1.28
C GLY A 132 3.05 -7.99 2.13
N LYS A 133 2.43 -7.49 3.21
CA LYS A 133 1.48 -8.30 4.00
C LYS A 133 0.22 -8.67 3.21
N ALA A 134 -0.34 -7.72 2.45
CA ALA A 134 -1.54 -7.95 1.65
C ALA A 134 -1.31 -9.00 0.55
N ILE A 135 -0.12 -9.02 -0.06
CA ILE A 135 0.32 -10.05 -1.02
C ILE A 135 0.30 -11.44 -0.35
N GLU A 136 0.91 -11.57 0.85
CA GLU A 136 0.89 -12.83 1.59
C GLU A 136 -0.54 -13.31 1.88
N VAL A 137 -1.42 -12.41 2.35
CA VAL A 137 -2.83 -12.73 2.66
C VAL A 137 -3.59 -13.17 1.42
N ALA A 138 -3.44 -12.47 0.29
CA ALA A 138 -4.11 -12.81 -0.96
C ALA A 138 -3.62 -14.15 -1.51
N GLY A 139 -2.32 -14.39 -1.53
CA GLY A 139 -1.73 -15.66 -1.97
C GLY A 139 -2.14 -16.83 -1.08
N GLU A 140 -2.19 -16.67 0.26
CA GLU A 140 -2.66 -17.71 1.18
C GLU A 140 -4.16 -17.99 1.01
N ALA A 141 -4.97 -16.99 0.66
CA ALA A 141 -6.40 -17.15 0.36
C ALA A 141 -6.67 -17.72 -1.05
N GLY A 142 -5.65 -17.82 -1.91
CA GLY A 142 -5.78 -18.27 -3.31
C GLY A 142 -6.46 -17.23 -4.21
N ASP A 143 -6.37 -15.94 -3.85
CA ASP A 143 -6.87 -14.82 -4.66
C ASP A 143 -5.73 -14.22 -5.49
N ASP A 144 -5.32 -14.94 -6.52
CA ASP A 144 -4.22 -14.57 -7.41
C ASP A 144 -4.42 -13.19 -8.07
N VAL A 145 -5.67 -12.78 -8.30
CA VAL A 145 -5.98 -11.47 -8.92
C VAL A 145 -5.71 -10.33 -7.96
N SER A 146 -6.14 -10.43 -6.70
CA SER A 146 -5.83 -9.43 -5.69
C SER A 146 -4.33 -9.43 -5.33
N GLU A 147 -3.68 -10.60 -5.32
CA GLU A 147 -2.23 -10.72 -5.14
C GLU A 147 -1.47 -9.95 -6.22
N ASP A 148 -1.82 -10.15 -7.51
CA ASP A 148 -1.18 -9.45 -8.64
C ASP A 148 -1.39 -7.94 -8.58
N MET A 149 -2.58 -7.47 -8.20
CA MET A 149 -2.85 -6.04 -7.97
C MET A 149 -1.92 -5.45 -6.91
N PHE A 150 -1.75 -6.13 -5.78
CA PHE A 150 -0.86 -5.66 -4.70
C PHE A 150 0.62 -5.68 -5.12
N ILE A 151 1.06 -6.70 -5.88
CA ILE A 151 2.42 -6.78 -6.44
C ILE A 151 2.68 -5.60 -7.39
N GLY A 152 1.74 -5.29 -8.28
CA GLY A 152 1.83 -4.15 -9.19
C GLY A 152 1.95 -2.82 -8.45
N MET A 153 1.09 -2.60 -7.44
CA MET A 153 1.15 -1.41 -6.58
C MET A 153 2.47 -1.32 -5.82
N GLN A 154 2.95 -2.40 -5.22
CA GLN A 154 4.21 -2.41 -4.48
C GLN A 154 5.39 -2.06 -5.38
N THR A 155 5.41 -2.57 -6.61
CA THR A 155 6.45 -2.27 -7.60
C THR A 155 6.51 -0.76 -7.91
N SER A 156 5.35 -0.11 -8.09
CA SER A 156 5.26 1.34 -8.31
C SER A 156 5.68 2.14 -7.07
N VAL A 157 5.14 1.77 -5.91
CA VAL A 157 5.45 2.40 -4.61
C VAL A 157 6.95 2.36 -4.31
N ASP A 158 7.60 1.22 -4.49
CA ASP A 158 9.04 1.06 -4.24
C ASP A 158 9.88 1.90 -5.19
N LYS A 159 9.48 2.00 -6.47
CA LYS A 159 10.12 2.88 -7.46
C LYS A 159 10.00 4.35 -7.06
N HIS A 160 8.81 4.83 -6.69
CA HIS A 160 8.62 6.20 -6.25
C HIS A 160 9.40 6.50 -4.97
N ASN A 161 9.41 5.58 -4.02
CA ASN A 161 10.15 5.73 -2.78
C ASN A 161 11.67 5.81 -3.03
N TRP A 162 12.20 4.99 -3.95
CA TRP A 162 13.59 5.11 -4.37
C TRP A 162 13.89 6.49 -4.97
N MET A 163 13.01 7.03 -5.82
CA MET A 163 13.19 8.36 -6.42
C MET A 163 13.20 9.46 -5.34
N PHE A 164 12.27 9.42 -4.38
CA PHE A 164 12.23 10.37 -3.26
C PHE A 164 13.45 10.27 -2.35
N LYS A 165 13.90 9.07 -2.03
CA LYS A 165 15.15 8.86 -1.26
C LYS A 165 16.37 9.42 -2.01
N SER A 166 16.42 9.28 -3.33
CA SER A 166 17.50 9.84 -4.15
C SER A 166 17.48 11.38 -4.23
N TYR A 167 16.33 12.01 -4.03
CA TYR A 167 16.20 13.46 -3.94
C TYR A 167 16.75 14.01 -2.59
N LEU A 168 16.65 13.22 -1.53
CA LEU A 168 17.03 13.64 -0.15
C LEU A 168 18.52 13.51 0.19
N VAL A 169 19.38 13.08 -0.76
CA VAL A 169 20.84 12.84 -0.56
C VAL A 169 21.66 14.07 -0.91
#